data_02a4408587b8fd369a284d6d3d919bc4
#
_entry.id   02a4408587b8fd369a284d6d3d919bc4
#
_cell.length_a   1.000
_cell.length_b   1.000
_cell.length_c   1.000
_cell.angle_alpha   90.00
_cell.angle_beta   90.00
_cell.angle_gamma   90.00
#
_symmetry.space_group_name_H-M   'P 1'
#
loop_
_entity.id
_entity.type
_entity.pdbx_description
1 polymer ?
#
loop_
_entity_poly.entity_id
_entity_poly.type
_entity_poly.pdbx_seq_one_letter_code
_entity_poly.pdbx_strand_id
1 'polypeptide(L)'
;MRFPSRHLQLLLLALATSAACAVRPGAVAAPDATTSSTASIDALIGRGCFRCLEQAYDTAVAAGQQNRTFEAALLLAARAKELGLPYAPWLERARAALPVGPDWTDYLAIVEALRIDPLADDRDAVLVETLKHRASPQTVAGWRADLSSGAGSPRLRAYLELSLVCQYVVEDRNATIAAIVQRFHDVPLVEYRAGACGPSQASHLAAVREAVPEFTDVDFVLGRYAMDIPRQPDQEEALRRFAAARAAFPESPAIVASLAALHRDREEWTDALDAYDATLLLVPTHRDALLGRTVTLSHLLRHDDAIAAATRIIDLGSWFTGEAYYWRAWNEYHLARIEDARIDTDRAKGLMHNASVLTLSGMIEWHERRFDASESELQEALTLDAGQCEAAFLLGAVRAERRQWASGAAAFELAQRCYDLSVTLRRETIARITAGPGTEEGKARQIARQQRAMTEESQHRDEAAQNAANLQRRGGV
;
A
#
# COMPACT_ATOMS: atom_id res chain seq x y z
N MET A 1 -34.68 4.28 37.79
CA MET A 1 -34.90 3.30 38.90
C MET A 1 -33.63 2.48 39.08
N ARG A 2 -33.00 2.68 40.25
CA ARG A 2 -32.17 1.80 41.07
C ARG A 2 -31.21 0.81 40.40
N PHE A 3 -29.91 1.10 40.56
CA PHE A 3 -28.82 0.15 40.74
C PHE A 3 -29.08 -0.80 41.93
N PRO A 4 -28.42 -1.99 41.96
CA PRO A 4 -27.43 -2.13 43.00
C PRO A 4 -26.08 -2.71 42.55
N SER A 5 -25.10 -2.20 43.27
CA SER A 5 -23.69 -2.50 43.41
C SER A 5 -23.38 -3.83 44.14
N ARG A 6 -22.06 -4.22 44.05
CA ARG A 6 -21.25 -5.13 44.91
C ARG A 6 -21.17 -6.59 44.42
N HIS A 7 -19.95 -7.13 44.11
CA HIS A 7 -18.98 -7.56 45.12
C HIS A 7 -17.56 -7.72 44.55
N LEU A 8 -16.65 -7.09 45.24
CA LEU A 8 -15.22 -7.29 45.29
C LEU A 8 -14.94 -8.56 46.09
N GLN A 9 -14.21 -9.55 45.60
CA GLN A 9 -13.50 -10.52 46.44
C GLN A 9 -12.13 -10.87 45.87
N LEU A 10 -11.13 -10.48 46.64
CA LEU A 10 -9.76 -10.95 46.63
C LEU A 10 -9.69 -12.45 46.88
N LEU A 11 -8.81 -13.17 46.19
CA LEU A 11 -8.21 -14.40 46.71
C LEU A 11 -6.70 -14.45 46.35
N LEU A 12 -5.93 -14.43 47.42
CA LEU A 12 -4.48 -14.57 47.49
C LEU A 12 -4.07 -16.05 47.57
N LEU A 13 -2.89 -16.33 47.03
CA LEU A 13 -1.93 -17.39 47.33
C LEU A 13 -2.32 -18.88 47.17
N ALA A 14 -1.60 -19.54 46.26
CA ALA A 14 -1.01 -20.82 46.54
C ALA A 14 0.36 -20.94 45.86
N LEU A 15 1.44 -20.89 46.63
CA LEU A 15 2.80 -21.28 46.31
C LEU A 15 2.86 -22.80 46.22
N ALA A 16 3.18 -23.34 45.02
CA ALA A 16 3.59 -24.72 44.87
C ALA A 16 5.07 -24.73 44.45
N THR A 17 5.93 -25.07 45.39
CA THR A 17 7.33 -25.38 45.15
C THR A 17 7.44 -26.73 44.43
N SER A 18 7.90 -26.73 43.19
CA SER A 18 8.39 -27.91 42.51
C SER A 18 9.90 -27.79 42.28
N ALA A 19 10.62 -28.78 42.80
CA ALA A 19 12.06 -28.90 42.76
C ALA A 19 12.56 -28.96 41.30
N ALA A 20 13.41 -28.00 40.93
CA ALA A 20 14.13 -28.04 39.68
C ALA A 20 15.31 -29.03 39.79
N CYS A 21 15.30 -30.07 38.99
CA CYS A 21 16.50 -30.82 38.66
C CYS A 21 17.44 -29.95 37.87
N ALA A 22 18.51 -29.48 38.51
CA ALA A 22 19.60 -28.77 37.86
C ALA A 22 20.40 -29.74 36.97
N VAL A 23 20.11 -29.75 35.68
CA VAL A 23 21.06 -30.25 34.68
C VAL A 23 22.11 -29.17 34.47
N ARG A 24 23.35 -29.42 34.91
CA ARG A 24 24.51 -28.59 34.61
C ARG A 24 24.69 -28.59 33.09
N PRO A 25 24.74 -27.41 32.41
CA PRO A 25 25.22 -27.35 31.04
C PRO A 25 26.71 -27.62 31.06
N GLY A 26 27.16 -28.65 30.30
CA GLY A 26 28.58 -28.84 30.02
C GLY A 26 29.14 -27.55 29.43
N ALA A 27 30.28 -27.12 29.93
CA ALA A 27 31.03 -26.01 29.39
C ALA A 27 31.40 -26.30 27.94
N VAL A 28 30.67 -25.73 27.00
CA VAL A 28 31.11 -25.61 25.61
C VAL A 28 32.24 -24.61 25.63
N ALA A 29 33.45 -25.09 25.29
CA ALA A 29 34.63 -24.21 25.15
C ALA A 29 34.26 -23.05 24.23
N ALA A 30 34.51 -21.83 24.70
CA ALA A 30 34.38 -20.62 23.88
C ALA A 30 35.30 -20.79 22.66
N PRO A 31 34.79 -20.59 21.42
CA PRO A 31 35.63 -20.58 20.23
C PRO A 31 36.62 -19.40 20.33
N ASP A 32 37.87 -19.62 19.90
CA ASP A 32 38.93 -18.63 19.84
C ASP A 32 38.45 -17.32 19.17
N ALA A 33 38.47 -16.25 19.92
CA ALA A 33 37.78 -15.00 19.64
C ALA A 33 38.40 -14.14 18.53
N THR A 34 39.43 -14.57 17.82
CA THR A 34 40.21 -13.69 16.92
C THR A 34 40.27 -14.09 15.45
N THR A 35 39.94 -15.30 15.07
CA THR A 35 39.85 -15.73 13.64
C THR A 35 38.41 -15.98 13.17
N SER A 36 37.48 -16.11 14.08
CA SER A 36 36.05 -16.40 13.83
C SER A 36 35.25 -15.17 13.40
N SER A 37 35.64 -13.93 13.78
CA SER A 37 34.76 -12.77 13.64
C SER A 37 34.67 -12.24 12.20
N THR A 38 35.74 -12.20 11.45
CA THR A 38 35.78 -11.58 10.11
C THR A 38 35.03 -12.40 9.08
N ALA A 39 35.23 -13.72 9.01
CA ALA A 39 34.53 -14.60 8.12
C ALA A 39 33.02 -14.67 8.48
N SER A 40 32.68 -14.59 9.76
CA SER A 40 31.33 -14.55 10.27
C SER A 40 30.60 -13.26 9.84
N ILE A 41 31.24 -12.08 9.95
CA ILE A 41 30.67 -10.78 9.53
C ILE A 41 30.43 -10.80 8.02
N ASP A 42 31.40 -11.25 7.22
CA ASP A 42 31.28 -11.32 5.76
C ASP A 42 30.18 -12.29 5.32
N ALA A 43 30.00 -13.40 6.02
CA ALA A 43 28.90 -14.32 5.76
C ALA A 43 27.53 -13.68 6.07
N LEU A 44 27.39 -12.99 7.19
CA LEU A 44 26.15 -12.30 7.57
C LEU A 44 25.79 -11.19 6.56
N ILE A 45 26.76 -10.40 6.13
CA ILE A 45 26.53 -9.36 5.10
C ILE A 45 26.13 -10.03 3.78
N GLY A 46 26.79 -11.11 3.37
CA GLY A 46 26.46 -11.86 2.15
C GLY A 46 25.05 -12.45 2.15
N ARG A 47 24.56 -12.91 3.30
CA ARG A 47 23.15 -13.34 3.49
C ARG A 47 22.17 -12.21 3.24
N GLY A 48 22.44 -11.00 3.72
CA GLY A 48 21.74 -9.77 3.36
C GLY A 48 20.35 -9.60 3.92
N CYS A 49 19.79 -10.52 4.72
CA CYS A 49 18.52 -10.30 5.42
C CYS A 49 18.67 -9.14 6.41
N PHE A 50 17.63 -8.38 6.68
CA PHE A 50 17.71 -7.19 7.53
C PHE A 50 18.33 -7.52 8.90
N ARG A 51 17.84 -8.56 9.58
CA ARG A 51 18.39 -9.03 10.86
C ARG A 51 19.81 -9.57 10.74
N CYS A 52 20.18 -10.20 9.61
CA CYS A 52 21.56 -10.62 9.36
C CYS A 52 22.50 -9.41 9.31
N LEU A 53 22.06 -8.33 8.67
CA LEU A 53 22.83 -7.08 8.58
C LEU A 53 22.94 -6.36 9.94
N GLU A 54 21.89 -6.38 10.77
CA GLU A 54 21.94 -5.87 12.15
C GLU A 54 22.99 -6.62 12.96
N GLN A 55 22.96 -7.94 12.92
CA GLN A 55 23.96 -8.78 13.61
C GLN A 55 25.37 -8.54 13.07
N ALA A 56 25.52 -8.37 11.75
CA ALA A 56 26.82 -8.04 11.14
C ALA A 56 27.34 -6.69 11.62
N TYR A 57 26.47 -5.68 11.69
CA TYR A 57 26.81 -4.36 12.21
C TYR A 57 27.31 -4.42 13.65
N ASP A 58 26.55 -5.04 14.55
CA ASP A 58 26.91 -5.13 15.97
C ASP A 58 28.22 -5.90 16.16
N THR A 59 28.41 -6.99 15.41
CA THR A 59 29.64 -7.77 15.46
C THR A 59 30.85 -6.98 14.93
N ALA A 60 30.66 -6.21 13.84
CA ALA A 60 31.72 -5.37 13.26
C ALA A 60 32.13 -4.22 14.19
N VAL A 61 31.16 -3.58 14.85
CA VAL A 61 31.39 -2.54 15.86
C VAL A 61 32.20 -3.13 17.02
N ALA A 62 31.77 -4.26 17.57
CA ALA A 62 32.48 -4.92 18.69
C ALA A 62 33.91 -5.35 18.32
N ALA A 63 34.13 -5.71 17.04
CA ALA A 63 35.45 -6.09 16.53
C ALA A 63 36.30 -4.91 16.05
N GLY A 64 35.84 -3.66 16.12
CA GLY A 64 36.53 -2.46 15.65
C GLY A 64 36.80 -2.43 14.14
N GLN A 65 35.98 -3.12 13.33
CA GLN A 65 36.17 -3.26 11.88
C GLN A 65 35.45 -2.15 11.12
N GLN A 66 36.02 -0.95 11.04
CA GLN A 66 35.41 0.26 10.49
C GLN A 66 34.77 0.03 9.10
N ASN A 67 35.49 -0.57 8.14
CA ASN A 67 34.94 -0.78 6.78
C ASN A 67 33.68 -1.67 6.77
N ARG A 68 33.67 -2.72 7.61
CA ARG A 68 32.49 -3.62 7.72
C ARG A 68 31.34 -2.98 8.48
N THR A 69 31.66 -2.18 9.50
CA THR A 69 30.66 -1.37 10.21
C THR A 69 29.98 -0.40 9.25
N PHE A 70 30.75 0.29 8.41
CA PHE A 70 30.21 1.16 7.38
C PHE A 70 29.34 0.39 6.38
N GLU A 71 29.87 -0.71 5.81
CA GLU A 71 29.15 -1.53 4.83
C GLU A 71 27.82 -2.04 5.38
N ALA A 72 27.80 -2.59 6.58
CA ALA A 72 26.57 -3.09 7.21
C ALA A 72 25.58 -1.97 7.49
N ALA A 73 26.02 -0.82 8.04
CA ALA A 73 25.16 0.32 8.30
C ALA A 73 24.56 0.91 7.02
N LEU A 74 25.36 1.00 5.96
CA LEU A 74 24.92 1.51 4.66
C LEU A 74 23.87 0.60 4.01
N LEU A 75 24.09 -0.71 4.05
CA LEU A 75 23.15 -1.70 3.57
C LEU A 75 21.85 -1.68 4.39
N LEU A 76 21.94 -1.54 5.72
CA LEU A 76 20.77 -1.39 6.59
C LEU A 76 19.98 -0.14 6.25
N ALA A 77 20.62 0.99 5.96
CA ALA A 77 19.94 2.19 5.51
C ALA A 77 19.18 1.96 4.20
N ALA A 78 19.81 1.31 3.22
CA ALA A 78 19.18 0.99 1.94
C ALA A 78 17.99 0.02 2.13
N ARG A 79 18.19 -1.04 2.93
CA ARG A 79 17.16 -2.04 3.22
C ARG A 79 15.99 -1.44 4.02
N ALA A 80 16.27 -0.54 4.99
CA ALA A 80 15.24 0.17 5.73
C ALA A 80 14.35 1.00 4.80
N LYS A 81 14.94 1.70 3.81
CA LYS A 81 14.17 2.40 2.77
C LYS A 81 13.24 1.48 1.99
N GLU A 82 13.71 0.29 1.61
CA GLU A 82 12.93 -0.70 0.87
C GLU A 82 11.77 -1.29 1.69
N LEU A 83 11.96 -1.45 2.99
CA LEU A 83 11.00 -2.04 3.93
C LEU A 83 10.09 -1.01 4.62
N GLY A 84 10.29 0.29 4.35
CA GLY A 84 9.56 1.35 5.03
C GLY A 84 9.88 1.46 6.53
N LEU A 85 11.11 1.11 6.90
CA LEU A 85 11.62 1.27 8.26
C LEU A 85 12.36 2.60 8.43
N PRO A 86 12.57 3.11 9.65
CA PRO A 86 13.39 4.29 9.89
C PRO A 86 14.82 4.09 9.39
N TYR A 87 15.18 4.73 8.30
CA TYR A 87 16.50 4.61 7.65
C TYR A 87 17.52 5.66 8.12
N ALA A 88 17.07 6.84 8.57
CA ALA A 88 17.93 7.93 8.97
C ALA A 88 18.93 7.55 10.07
N PRO A 89 18.58 6.81 11.13
CA PRO A 89 19.53 6.36 12.12
C PRO A 89 20.66 5.49 11.55
N TRP A 90 20.37 4.70 10.52
CA TRP A 90 21.38 3.86 9.86
C TRP A 90 22.31 4.67 8.97
N LEU A 91 21.78 5.72 8.28
CA LEU A 91 22.63 6.66 7.54
C LEU A 91 23.60 7.42 8.49
N GLU A 92 23.12 7.88 9.64
CA GLU A 92 23.98 8.51 10.65
C GLU A 92 25.08 7.57 11.15
N ARG A 93 24.75 6.31 11.41
CA ARG A 93 25.75 5.29 11.79
C ARG A 93 26.75 5.02 10.67
N ALA A 94 26.31 4.99 9.42
CA ALA A 94 27.20 4.87 8.27
C ALA A 94 28.13 6.10 8.17
N ARG A 95 27.60 7.32 8.30
CA ARG A 95 28.43 8.55 8.31
C ARG A 95 29.47 8.53 9.44
N ALA A 96 29.09 8.09 10.64
CA ALA A 96 30.00 7.98 11.77
C ALA A 96 31.14 6.95 11.56
N ALA A 97 30.86 5.90 10.77
CA ALA A 97 31.82 4.85 10.44
C ALA A 97 32.51 5.05 9.08
N LEU A 98 32.34 6.22 8.43
CA LEU A 98 32.82 6.47 7.06
C LEU A 98 34.34 6.25 6.98
N PRO A 99 34.81 5.32 6.13
CA PRO A 99 36.24 5.11 5.92
C PRO A 99 36.87 6.26 5.12
N VAL A 100 38.20 6.34 5.16
CA VAL A 100 38.93 7.37 4.40
C VAL A 100 38.99 6.99 2.93
N GLY A 101 38.57 7.91 2.05
CA GLY A 101 38.63 7.75 0.59
C GLY A 101 37.36 8.26 -0.11
N PRO A 102 37.45 8.72 -1.37
CA PRO A 102 36.36 9.32 -2.10
C PRO A 102 35.22 8.32 -2.38
N ASP A 103 35.53 7.08 -2.73
CA ASP A 103 34.54 6.04 -3.10
C ASP A 103 33.49 5.82 -2.02
N TRP A 104 33.87 5.88 -0.74
CA TRP A 104 32.96 5.66 0.37
C TRP A 104 31.92 6.77 0.51
N THR A 105 32.32 8.01 0.17
CA THR A 105 31.40 9.17 0.14
C THR A 105 30.37 8.99 -0.97
N ASP A 106 30.80 8.49 -2.14
CA ASP A 106 29.87 8.23 -3.26
C ASP A 106 28.88 7.12 -2.94
N TYR A 107 29.30 6.07 -2.24
CA TYR A 107 28.38 5.00 -1.81
C TYR A 107 27.31 5.52 -0.84
N LEU A 108 27.70 6.41 0.08
CA LEU A 108 26.73 7.09 0.96
C LEU A 108 25.75 7.93 0.13
N ALA A 109 26.26 8.73 -0.82
CA ALA A 109 25.43 9.56 -1.69
C ALA A 109 24.48 8.73 -2.56
N ILE A 110 24.92 7.56 -3.04
CA ILE A 110 24.03 6.61 -3.77
C ILE A 110 22.88 6.19 -2.88
N VAL A 111 23.13 5.74 -1.65
CA VAL A 111 22.08 5.28 -0.74
C VAL A 111 21.14 6.43 -0.34
N GLU A 112 21.67 7.64 -0.16
CA GLU A 112 20.86 8.84 0.08
C GLU A 112 19.91 9.14 -1.10
N ALA A 113 20.39 8.94 -2.34
CA ALA A 113 19.62 9.16 -3.56
C ALA A 113 18.63 8.03 -3.90
N LEU A 114 18.68 6.89 -3.22
CA LEU A 114 17.70 5.81 -3.41
C LEU A 114 16.32 6.28 -2.98
N ARG A 115 15.33 5.96 -3.81
CA ARG A 115 13.92 6.25 -3.51
C ARG A 115 13.47 5.47 -2.28
N ILE A 116 12.67 6.14 -1.47
CA ILE A 116 11.87 5.49 -0.45
C ILE A 116 10.68 4.84 -1.14
N ASP A 117 10.20 3.71 -0.61
CA ASP A 117 8.93 3.16 -1.08
C ASP A 117 7.80 4.17 -0.80
N PRO A 118 6.96 4.54 -1.80
CA PRO A 118 5.86 5.48 -1.59
C PRO A 118 4.86 5.06 -0.51
N LEU A 119 4.79 3.75 -0.21
CA LEU A 119 3.94 3.21 0.85
C LEU A 119 4.66 3.14 2.21
N ALA A 120 5.94 3.52 2.27
CA ALA A 120 6.74 3.40 3.48
C ALA A 120 6.39 4.45 4.54
N ASP A 121 5.96 5.63 4.09
CA ASP A 121 5.68 6.80 4.92
C ASP A 121 4.64 7.67 4.21
N ASP A 122 4.50 8.89 4.65
CA ASP A 122 3.69 9.91 4.00
C ASP A 122 4.16 10.16 2.55
N ARG A 123 3.26 9.94 1.58
CA ARG A 123 3.57 10.02 0.15
C ARG A 123 4.12 11.40 -0.27
N ASP A 124 3.59 12.47 0.32
CA ASP A 124 4.02 13.82 -0.01
C ASP A 124 5.43 14.09 0.53
N ALA A 125 5.73 13.65 1.75
CA ALA A 125 7.06 13.75 2.34
C ALA A 125 8.07 12.90 1.55
N VAL A 126 7.71 11.69 1.17
CA VAL A 126 8.51 10.79 0.32
C VAL A 126 8.81 11.43 -1.03
N LEU A 127 7.81 12.06 -1.67
CA LEU A 127 8.01 12.72 -2.95
C LEU A 127 8.98 13.89 -2.83
N VAL A 128 8.80 14.76 -1.83
CA VAL A 128 9.68 15.91 -1.58
C VAL A 128 11.10 15.44 -1.34
N GLU A 129 11.30 14.41 -0.52
CA GLU A 129 12.60 13.84 -0.22
C GLU A 129 13.25 13.23 -1.47
N THR A 130 12.48 12.46 -2.25
CA THR A 130 12.94 11.88 -3.51
C THR A 130 13.37 12.96 -4.52
N LEU A 131 12.63 14.07 -4.61
CA LEU A 131 12.98 15.16 -5.52
C LEU A 131 14.24 15.91 -5.09
N LYS A 132 14.47 16.08 -3.78
CA LYS A 132 15.67 16.72 -3.23
C LYS A 132 16.96 15.95 -3.55
N HIS A 133 16.89 14.62 -3.51
CA HIS A 133 18.06 13.73 -3.68
C HIS A 133 18.14 13.06 -5.05
N ARG A 134 17.32 13.48 -6.02
CA ARG A 134 17.34 12.89 -7.36
C ARG A 134 18.65 13.19 -8.09
N ALA A 135 19.41 12.14 -8.38
CA ALA A 135 20.64 12.24 -9.16
C ALA A 135 20.36 12.51 -10.65
N SER A 136 21.24 13.30 -11.29
CA SER A 136 21.22 13.49 -12.73
C SER A 136 21.69 12.21 -13.47
N PRO A 137 21.34 12.02 -14.76
CA PRO A 137 21.86 10.91 -15.54
C PRO A 137 23.40 10.87 -15.59
N GLN A 138 24.07 12.01 -15.63
CA GLN A 138 25.52 12.12 -15.60
C GLN A 138 26.09 11.67 -14.25
N THR A 139 25.45 12.06 -13.15
CA THR A 139 25.84 11.60 -11.81
C THR A 139 25.70 10.10 -11.67
N VAL A 140 24.59 9.52 -12.13
CA VAL A 140 24.37 8.05 -12.13
C VAL A 140 25.41 7.33 -12.96
N ALA A 141 25.76 7.84 -14.14
CA ALA A 141 26.82 7.27 -14.98
C ALA A 141 28.20 7.33 -14.31
N GLY A 142 28.52 8.44 -13.63
CA GLY A 142 29.74 8.57 -12.83
C GLY A 142 29.79 7.53 -11.71
N TRP A 143 28.76 7.45 -10.89
CA TRP A 143 28.68 6.44 -9.81
C TRP A 143 28.84 5.00 -10.33
N ARG A 144 28.21 4.66 -11.46
CA ARG A 144 28.36 3.33 -12.06
C ARG A 144 29.81 3.04 -12.52
N ALA A 145 30.51 4.04 -13.05
CA ALA A 145 31.93 3.91 -13.41
C ALA A 145 32.79 3.66 -12.15
N ASP A 146 32.54 4.40 -11.06
CA ASP A 146 33.27 4.27 -9.80
C ASP A 146 32.99 2.91 -9.12
N LEU A 147 31.76 2.40 -9.19
CA LEU A 147 31.41 1.07 -8.68
C LEU A 147 32.12 -0.07 -9.42
N SER A 148 32.60 0.14 -10.65
CA SER A 148 33.30 -0.90 -11.44
C SER A 148 34.68 -1.27 -10.84
N SER A 149 35.39 -0.32 -10.23
CA SER A 149 36.77 -0.47 -9.74
C SER A 149 37.01 0.08 -8.34
N GLY A 150 35.98 0.63 -7.67
CA GLY A 150 36.10 1.34 -6.41
C GLY A 150 36.44 0.46 -5.20
N ALA A 151 36.60 1.12 -4.04
CA ALA A 151 36.82 0.48 -2.76
C ALA A 151 35.63 -0.36 -2.29
N GLY A 152 35.78 -1.07 -1.18
CA GLY A 152 34.74 -1.89 -0.58
C GLY A 152 34.58 -3.28 -1.18
N SER A 153 33.63 -4.03 -0.65
CA SER A 153 33.43 -5.40 -1.06
C SER A 153 32.76 -5.48 -2.46
N PRO A 154 33.11 -6.47 -3.28
CA PRO A 154 32.45 -6.66 -4.58
C PRO A 154 30.94 -6.81 -4.47
N ARG A 155 30.41 -7.43 -3.41
CA ARG A 155 28.96 -7.59 -3.17
C ARG A 155 28.27 -6.26 -2.87
N LEU A 156 28.92 -5.35 -2.10
CA LEU A 156 28.39 -4.00 -1.84
C LEU A 156 28.24 -3.23 -3.17
N ARG A 157 29.29 -3.23 -3.97
CA ARG A 157 29.28 -2.56 -5.28
C ARG A 157 28.22 -3.12 -6.20
N ALA A 158 28.08 -4.45 -6.26
CA ALA A 158 27.03 -5.12 -7.04
C ALA A 158 25.61 -4.74 -6.56
N TYR A 159 25.39 -4.69 -5.26
CA TYR A 159 24.11 -4.27 -4.69
C TYR A 159 23.78 -2.82 -5.03
N LEU A 160 24.74 -1.90 -4.90
CA LEU A 160 24.57 -0.49 -5.22
C LEU A 160 24.33 -0.28 -6.72
N GLU A 161 25.08 -0.97 -7.59
CA GLU A 161 24.88 -0.90 -9.05
C GLU A 161 23.48 -1.40 -9.44
N LEU A 162 23.05 -2.55 -8.94
CA LEU A 162 21.68 -3.03 -9.12
C LEU A 162 20.65 -2.01 -8.64
N SER A 163 20.91 -1.36 -7.50
CA SER A 163 20.00 -0.35 -6.95
C SER A 163 19.85 0.84 -7.89
N LEU A 164 20.93 1.32 -8.50
CA LEU A 164 20.90 2.37 -9.49
C LEU A 164 20.18 1.93 -10.77
N VAL A 165 20.54 0.76 -11.31
CA VAL A 165 19.97 0.21 -12.56
C VAL A 165 18.48 -0.08 -12.44
N CYS A 166 18.00 -0.47 -11.25
CA CYS A 166 16.59 -0.73 -11.01
C CYS A 166 15.76 0.54 -10.86
N GLN A 167 16.37 1.62 -10.38
CA GLN A 167 15.68 2.88 -10.05
C GLN A 167 15.74 3.92 -11.18
N TYR A 168 16.85 3.96 -11.91
CA TYR A 168 17.07 4.94 -12.97
C TYR A 168 16.92 4.30 -14.34
N VAL A 169 16.61 5.12 -15.35
CA VAL A 169 16.57 4.68 -16.74
C VAL A 169 17.99 4.55 -17.26
N VAL A 170 18.42 3.33 -17.57
CA VAL A 170 19.71 3.02 -18.17
C VAL A 170 19.50 2.09 -19.37
N GLU A 171 20.25 2.32 -20.45
CA GLU A 171 20.08 1.60 -21.73
C GLU A 171 20.38 0.10 -21.61
N ASP A 172 21.37 -0.25 -20.80
CA ASP A 172 21.89 -1.62 -20.62
C ASP A 172 21.30 -2.36 -19.43
N ARG A 173 20.14 -1.90 -18.88
CA ARG A 173 19.54 -2.41 -17.64
C ARG A 173 19.52 -3.93 -17.55
N ASN A 174 18.90 -4.61 -18.50
CA ASN A 174 18.71 -6.06 -18.44
C ASN A 174 20.05 -6.81 -18.59
N ALA A 175 20.95 -6.32 -19.44
CA ALA A 175 22.28 -6.90 -19.61
C ALA A 175 23.12 -6.75 -18.32
N THR A 176 23.06 -5.60 -17.68
CA THR A 176 23.76 -5.33 -16.42
C THR A 176 23.23 -6.22 -15.29
N ILE A 177 21.90 -6.34 -15.14
CA ILE A 177 21.30 -7.23 -14.14
C ILE A 177 21.78 -8.67 -14.36
N ALA A 178 21.69 -9.17 -15.60
CA ALA A 178 22.10 -10.53 -15.94
C ALA A 178 23.60 -10.79 -15.66
N ALA A 179 24.47 -9.86 -16.01
CA ALA A 179 25.92 -9.98 -15.78
C ALA A 179 26.26 -9.99 -14.29
N ILE A 180 25.61 -9.12 -13.48
CA ILE A 180 25.83 -9.06 -12.03
C ILE A 180 25.32 -10.35 -11.38
N VAL A 181 24.11 -10.80 -11.70
CA VAL A 181 23.52 -12.03 -11.16
C VAL A 181 24.37 -13.25 -11.53
N GLN A 182 24.84 -13.37 -12.78
CA GLN A 182 25.72 -14.46 -13.17
C GLN A 182 27.02 -14.50 -12.35
N ARG A 183 27.57 -13.34 -12.01
CA ARG A 183 28.81 -13.23 -11.23
C ARG A 183 28.60 -13.50 -9.73
N PHE A 184 27.43 -13.19 -9.20
CA PHE A 184 27.10 -13.23 -7.76
C PHE A 184 25.92 -14.13 -7.45
N HIS A 185 25.70 -15.17 -8.24
CA HIS A 185 24.55 -16.10 -8.13
C HIS A 185 24.45 -16.85 -6.79
N ASP A 186 25.52 -16.87 -6.01
CA ASP A 186 25.61 -17.50 -4.70
C ASP A 186 25.57 -16.48 -3.54
N VAL A 187 25.28 -15.20 -3.84
CA VAL A 187 25.20 -14.11 -2.85
C VAL A 187 23.76 -13.67 -2.64
N PRO A 188 23.05 -14.15 -1.62
CA PRO A 188 21.61 -13.86 -1.41
C PRO A 188 21.26 -12.38 -1.37
N LEU A 189 22.15 -11.52 -0.81
CA LEU A 189 21.99 -10.06 -0.83
C LEU A 189 21.84 -9.51 -2.27
N VAL A 190 22.67 -9.99 -3.20
CA VAL A 190 22.69 -9.53 -4.59
C VAL A 190 21.49 -10.09 -5.35
N GLU A 191 21.19 -11.37 -5.18
CA GLU A 191 20.01 -12.03 -5.73
C GLU A 191 18.72 -11.35 -5.27
N TYR A 192 18.62 -11.02 -3.98
CA TYR A 192 17.47 -10.25 -3.48
C TYR A 192 17.32 -8.92 -4.21
N ARG A 193 18.41 -8.15 -4.35
CA ARG A 193 18.32 -6.83 -5.00
C ARG A 193 17.94 -6.94 -6.47
N ALA A 194 18.44 -7.96 -7.17
CA ALA A 194 18.03 -8.26 -8.53
C ALA A 194 16.54 -8.61 -8.60
N GLY A 195 16.08 -9.49 -7.73
CA GLY A 195 14.67 -9.89 -7.62
C GLY A 195 13.73 -8.73 -7.30
N ALA A 196 14.19 -7.75 -6.52
CA ALA A 196 13.42 -6.56 -6.17
C ALA A 196 13.35 -5.50 -7.29
N CYS A 197 13.97 -5.75 -8.46
CA CYS A 197 13.93 -4.83 -9.60
C CYS A 197 12.60 -4.80 -10.37
N GLY A 198 11.77 -5.81 -10.22
CA GLY A 198 10.47 -5.89 -10.87
C GLY A 198 9.91 -7.32 -10.90
N PRO A 199 8.60 -7.49 -11.18
CA PRO A 199 7.93 -8.80 -11.15
C PRO A 199 8.56 -9.85 -12.08
N SER A 200 9.14 -9.43 -13.21
CA SER A 200 9.86 -10.33 -14.14
C SER A 200 11.11 -10.99 -13.53
N GLN A 201 11.61 -10.47 -12.43
CA GLN A 201 12.78 -10.96 -11.70
C GLN A 201 12.41 -11.73 -10.41
N ALA A 202 11.13 -11.98 -10.19
CA ALA A 202 10.63 -12.60 -8.93
C ALA A 202 11.23 -14.00 -8.64
N SER A 203 11.71 -14.74 -9.65
CA SER A 203 12.38 -16.03 -9.48
C SER A 203 13.63 -15.93 -8.61
N HIS A 204 14.38 -14.81 -8.65
CA HIS A 204 15.53 -14.59 -7.77
C HIS A 204 15.14 -14.52 -6.30
N LEU A 205 13.95 -13.97 -6.00
CA LEU A 205 13.45 -13.91 -4.62
C LEU A 205 13.12 -15.30 -4.05
N ALA A 206 12.63 -16.20 -4.89
CA ALA A 206 12.38 -17.60 -4.48
C ALA A 206 13.70 -18.30 -4.15
N ALA A 207 14.73 -18.15 -4.99
CA ALA A 207 16.07 -18.69 -4.74
C ALA A 207 16.68 -18.14 -3.44
N VAL A 208 16.52 -16.84 -3.16
CA VAL A 208 16.96 -16.23 -1.89
C VAL A 208 16.28 -16.89 -0.69
N ARG A 209 14.96 -17.11 -0.78
CA ARG A 209 14.19 -17.69 0.31
C ARG A 209 14.57 -19.17 0.58
N GLU A 210 14.93 -19.89 -0.47
CA GLU A 210 15.42 -21.27 -0.36
C GLU A 210 16.81 -21.30 0.28
N ALA A 211 17.72 -20.44 -0.13
CA ALA A 211 19.09 -20.36 0.38
C ALA A 211 19.16 -19.80 1.82
N VAL A 212 18.28 -18.88 2.19
CA VAL A 212 18.25 -18.19 3.48
C VAL A 212 16.80 -18.17 4.00
N PRO A 213 16.34 -19.22 4.69
CA PRO A 213 14.94 -19.30 5.17
C PRO A 213 14.51 -18.15 6.10
N GLU A 214 15.45 -17.53 6.82
CA GLU A 214 15.20 -16.36 7.66
C GLU A 214 15.08 -15.02 6.89
N PHE A 215 15.25 -15.03 5.57
CA PHE A 215 15.14 -13.81 4.73
C PHE A 215 13.67 -13.42 4.52
N THR A 216 13.01 -12.99 5.59
CA THR A 216 11.57 -12.65 5.59
C THR A 216 11.23 -11.37 4.85
N ASP A 217 12.21 -10.51 4.58
CA ASP A 217 12.09 -9.28 3.80
C ASP A 217 11.53 -9.54 2.38
N VAL A 218 11.82 -10.71 1.82
CA VAL A 218 11.34 -11.18 0.51
C VAL A 218 9.81 -11.17 0.44
N ASP A 219 9.14 -11.47 1.55
CA ASP A 219 7.69 -11.62 1.58
C ASP A 219 6.97 -10.29 1.27
N PHE A 220 7.54 -9.14 1.69
CA PHE A 220 6.97 -7.83 1.35
C PHE A 220 7.00 -7.58 -0.16
N VAL A 221 8.14 -7.84 -0.81
CA VAL A 221 8.30 -7.64 -2.26
C VAL A 221 7.41 -8.59 -3.05
N LEU A 222 7.37 -9.87 -2.67
CA LEU A 222 6.52 -10.87 -3.32
C LEU A 222 5.03 -10.56 -3.15
N GLY A 223 4.62 -10.05 -1.99
CA GLY A 223 3.25 -9.59 -1.77
C GLY A 223 2.85 -8.47 -2.70
N ARG A 224 3.75 -7.49 -2.91
CA ARG A 224 3.54 -6.42 -3.89
C ARG A 224 3.44 -6.95 -5.31
N TYR A 225 4.33 -7.86 -5.71
CA TYR A 225 4.27 -8.45 -7.05
C TYR A 225 2.98 -9.24 -7.29
N ALA A 226 2.46 -9.91 -6.27
CA ALA A 226 1.17 -10.58 -6.37
C ALA A 226 0.02 -9.59 -6.65
N MET A 227 0.12 -8.35 -6.14
CA MET A 227 -0.85 -7.29 -6.43
C MET A 227 -0.65 -6.64 -7.81
N ASP A 228 0.58 -6.66 -8.36
CA ASP A 228 0.92 -6.02 -9.63
C ASP A 228 0.57 -6.87 -10.86
N ILE A 229 -0.04 -8.06 -10.71
CA ILE A 229 -0.47 -8.89 -11.84
C ILE A 229 -1.61 -8.20 -12.58
N PRO A 230 -1.41 -7.79 -13.86
CA PRO A 230 -2.43 -7.06 -14.61
C PRO A 230 -3.73 -7.84 -14.73
N ARG A 231 -4.85 -7.20 -14.45
CA ARG A 231 -6.24 -7.72 -14.56
C ARG A 231 -6.61 -8.82 -13.57
N GLN A 232 -5.67 -9.44 -12.87
CA GLN A 232 -5.97 -10.49 -11.92
C GLN A 232 -4.92 -10.55 -10.80
N PRO A 233 -4.88 -9.58 -9.86
CA PRO A 233 -4.02 -9.65 -8.71
C PRO A 233 -4.27 -10.93 -7.90
N ASP A 234 -3.21 -11.60 -7.47
CA ASP A 234 -3.33 -12.73 -6.55
C ASP A 234 -3.42 -12.21 -5.11
N GLN A 235 -4.61 -11.76 -4.73
CA GLN A 235 -4.88 -11.19 -3.43
C GLN A 235 -4.67 -12.19 -2.26
N GLU A 236 -4.82 -13.49 -2.50
CA GLU A 236 -4.58 -14.52 -1.47
C GLU A 236 -3.08 -14.70 -1.22
N GLU A 237 -2.27 -14.75 -2.28
CA GLU A 237 -0.81 -14.76 -2.17
C GLU A 237 -0.32 -13.48 -1.50
N ALA A 238 -0.81 -12.32 -1.94
CA ALA A 238 -0.46 -11.03 -1.34
C ALA A 238 -0.78 -10.99 0.16
N LEU A 239 -1.96 -11.48 0.57
CA LEU A 239 -2.36 -11.52 1.97
C LEU A 239 -1.42 -12.38 2.81
N ARG A 240 -1.09 -13.58 2.33
CA ARG A 240 -0.15 -14.47 3.02
C ARG A 240 1.23 -13.83 3.18
N ARG A 241 1.72 -13.20 2.10
CA ARG A 241 3.02 -12.54 2.08
C ARG A 241 3.08 -11.30 2.97
N PHE A 242 2.11 -10.42 2.90
CA PHE A 242 2.06 -9.25 3.77
C PHE A 242 1.87 -9.61 5.24
N ALA A 243 1.11 -10.66 5.56
CA ALA A 243 0.98 -11.15 6.93
C ALA A 243 2.32 -11.69 7.47
N ALA A 244 3.08 -12.44 6.66
CA ALA A 244 4.41 -12.91 7.01
C ALA A 244 5.39 -11.75 7.20
N ALA A 245 5.37 -10.76 6.29
CA ALA A 245 6.20 -9.56 6.39
C ALA A 245 5.86 -8.73 7.65
N ARG A 246 4.57 -8.55 7.97
CA ARG A 246 4.12 -7.86 9.19
C ARG A 246 4.59 -8.56 10.47
N ALA A 247 4.58 -9.90 10.48
CA ALA A 247 5.07 -10.66 11.64
C ALA A 247 6.58 -10.45 11.86
N ALA A 248 7.35 -10.25 10.78
CA ALA A 248 8.79 -9.99 10.84
C ALA A 248 9.12 -8.52 11.17
N PHE A 249 8.33 -7.58 10.65
CA PHE A 249 8.54 -6.13 10.74
C PHE A 249 7.24 -5.40 11.15
N PRO A 250 6.77 -5.61 12.39
CA PRO A 250 5.52 -5.00 12.85
C PRO A 250 5.57 -3.47 12.95
N GLU A 251 6.78 -2.90 13.00
CA GLU A 251 7.05 -1.47 13.03
C GLU A 251 7.13 -0.80 11.66
N SER A 252 6.96 -1.55 10.56
CA SER A 252 6.98 -0.98 9.21
C SER A 252 5.61 -0.41 8.82
N PRO A 253 5.45 0.91 8.70
CA PRO A 253 4.21 1.52 8.23
C PRO A 253 3.86 1.10 6.80
N ALA A 254 4.87 0.87 5.93
CA ALA A 254 4.67 0.43 4.56
C ALA A 254 3.98 -0.93 4.47
N ILE A 255 4.45 -1.89 5.27
CA ILE A 255 3.89 -3.26 5.30
C ILE A 255 2.47 -3.23 5.86
N VAL A 256 2.27 -2.50 6.97
CA VAL A 256 0.95 -2.42 7.62
C VAL A 256 -0.05 -1.69 6.73
N ALA A 257 0.35 -0.60 6.07
CA ALA A 257 -0.49 0.14 5.12
C ALA A 257 -0.84 -0.71 3.87
N SER A 258 0.12 -1.50 3.35
CA SER A 258 -0.14 -2.40 2.23
C SER A 258 -1.17 -3.48 2.58
N LEU A 259 -1.07 -4.02 3.79
CA LEU A 259 -2.06 -4.97 4.31
C LEU A 259 -3.44 -4.31 4.48
N ALA A 260 -3.49 -3.08 5.01
CA ALA A 260 -4.72 -2.31 5.15
C ALA A 260 -5.40 -2.06 3.79
N ALA A 261 -4.62 -1.63 2.79
CA ALA A 261 -5.12 -1.41 1.44
C ALA A 261 -5.66 -2.71 0.81
N LEU A 262 -4.96 -3.84 1.01
CA LEU A 262 -5.43 -5.14 0.53
C LEU A 262 -6.74 -5.56 1.20
N HIS A 263 -6.90 -5.41 2.52
CA HIS A 263 -8.16 -5.68 3.21
C HIS A 263 -9.29 -4.78 2.70
N ARG A 264 -9.02 -3.47 2.46
CA ARG A 264 -9.98 -2.55 1.85
C ARG A 264 -10.41 -3.03 0.45
N ASP A 265 -9.45 -3.40 -0.40
CA ASP A 265 -9.73 -3.86 -1.77
C ASP A 265 -10.49 -5.20 -1.79
N ARG A 266 -10.42 -5.94 -0.69
CA ARG A 266 -11.20 -7.16 -0.43
C ARG A 266 -12.54 -6.89 0.26
N GLU A 267 -12.86 -5.61 0.54
CA GLU A 267 -14.04 -5.17 1.31
C GLU A 267 -14.12 -5.80 2.73
N GLU A 268 -12.97 -6.18 3.27
CA GLU A 268 -12.82 -6.66 4.65
C GLU A 268 -12.68 -5.42 5.57
N TRP A 269 -13.78 -4.65 5.67
CA TRP A 269 -13.77 -3.28 6.20
C TRP A 269 -13.24 -3.18 7.63
N THR A 270 -13.56 -4.16 8.49
CA THR A 270 -13.10 -4.16 9.88
C THR A 270 -11.59 -4.38 9.95
N ASP A 271 -11.08 -5.38 9.22
CA ASP A 271 -9.65 -5.68 9.19
C ASP A 271 -8.85 -4.53 8.54
N ALA A 272 -9.43 -3.89 7.52
CA ALA A 272 -8.86 -2.70 6.90
C ALA A 272 -8.75 -1.54 7.90
N LEU A 273 -9.82 -1.28 8.67
CA LEU A 273 -9.83 -0.21 9.68
C LEU A 273 -8.76 -0.45 10.75
N ASP A 274 -8.68 -1.66 11.30
CA ASP A 274 -7.70 -2.03 12.32
C ASP A 274 -6.26 -1.87 11.81
N ALA A 275 -6.01 -2.23 10.55
CA ALA A 275 -4.69 -2.08 9.93
C ALA A 275 -4.36 -0.61 9.59
N TYR A 276 -5.33 0.21 9.16
CA TYR A 276 -5.12 1.65 8.99
C TYR A 276 -4.86 2.34 10.33
N ASP A 277 -5.62 1.99 11.38
CA ASP A 277 -5.40 2.53 12.72
C ASP A 277 -4.00 2.15 13.24
N ALA A 278 -3.54 0.91 13.01
CA ALA A 278 -2.19 0.49 13.33
C ALA A 278 -1.12 1.27 12.54
N THR A 279 -1.36 1.56 11.25
CA THR A 279 -0.46 2.41 10.46
C THR A 279 -0.37 3.82 11.03
N LEU A 280 -1.49 4.40 11.45
CA LEU A 280 -1.56 5.74 12.00
C LEU A 280 -0.99 5.84 13.43
N LEU A 281 -0.88 4.73 14.16
CA LEU A 281 -0.12 4.67 15.40
C LEU A 281 1.39 4.78 15.15
N LEU A 282 1.89 4.21 14.06
CA LEU A 282 3.29 4.31 13.66
C LEU A 282 3.61 5.68 13.05
N VAL A 283 2.78 6.15 12.12
CA VAL A 283 2.93 7.43 11.41
C VAL A 283 1.60 8.18 11.43
N PRO A 284 1.38 9.04 12.45
CA PRO A 284 0.11 9.75 12.62
C PRO A 284 -0.30 10.67 11.46
N THR A 285 0.64 11.05 10.60
CA THR A 285 0.43 11.92 9.44
C THR A 285 0.40 11.16 8.11
N HIS A 286 0.36 9.83 8.14
CA HIS A 286 0.36 9.00 6.94
C HIS A 286 -0.92 9.23 6.12
N ARG A 287 -0.82 10.04 5.06
CA ARG A 287 -1.98 10.54 4.31
C ARG A 287 -2.74 9.44 3.56
N ASP A 288 -2.02 8.48 2.96
CA ASP A 288 -2.66 7.30 2.33
C ASP A 288 -3.46 6.48 3.35
N ALA A 289 -2.94 6.32 4.58
CA ALA A 289 -3.65 5.60 5.63
C ALA A 289 -4.87 6.39 6.15
N LEU A 290 -4.76 7.72 6.26
CA LEU A 290 -5.89 8.57 6.61
C LEU A 290 -6.99 8.50 5.53
N LEU A 291 -6.63 8.53 4.24
CA LEU A 291 -7.59 8.41 3.15
C LEU A 291 -8.23 7.01 3.14
N GLY A 292 -7.43 5.95 3.24
CA GLY A 292 -7.95 4.59 3.32
C GLY A 292 -8.88 4.38 4.52
N ARG A 293 -8.53 4.93 5.68
CA ARG A 293 -9.38 4.95 6.87
C ARG A 293 -10.69 5.69 6.63
N THR A 294 -10.64 6.86 5.99
CA THR A 294 -11.84 7.65 5.65
C THR A 294 -12.80 6.83 4.79
N VAL A 295 -12.31 6.24 3.71
CA VAL A 295 -13.09 5.37 2.82
C VAL A 295 -13.68 4.18 3.58
N THR A 296 -12.87 3.51 4.38
CA THR A 296 -13.29 2.35 5.18
C THR A 296 -14.39 2.71 6.18
N LEU A 297 -14.26 3.83 6.90
CA LEU A 297 -15.26 4.32 7.84
C LEU A 297 -16.58 4.68 7.15
N SER A 298 -16.51 5.26 5.94
CA SER A 298 -17.69 5.55 5.13
C SER A 298 -18.46 4.26 4.79
N HIS A 299 -17.78 3.21 4.36
CA HIS A 299 -18.39 1.90 4.09
C HIS A 299 -18.93 1.20 5.35
N LEU A 300 -18.34 1.48 6.51
CA LEU A 300 -18.86 1.02 7.81
C LEU A 300 -19.99 1.91 8.36
N LEU A 301 -20.46 2.89 7.60
CA LEU A 301 -21.49 3.88 7.97
C LEU A 301 -21.13 4.70 9.23
N ARG A 302 -19.83 4.81 9.53
CA ARG A 302 -19.29 5.62 10.64
C ARG A 302 -18.99 7.03 10.15
N HIS A 303 -20.03 7.74 9.73
CA HIS A 303 -19.91 9.00 8.99
C HIS A 303 -19.18 10.11 9.76
N ASP A 304 -19.46 10.30 11.06
CA ASP A 304 -18.75 11.32 11.84
C ASP A 304 -17.25 11.04 11.99
N ASP A 305 -16.87 9.77 12.16
CA ASP A 305 -15.47 9.37 12.20
C ASP A 305 -14.77 9.55 10.86
N ALA A 306 -15.49 9.28 9.75
CA ALA A 306 -14.99 9.50 8.40
C ALA A 306 -14.77 11.00 8.11
N ILE A 307 -15.69 11.86 8.51
CA ILE A 307 -15.56 13.32 8.45
C ILE A 307 -14.33 13.80 9.22
N ALA A 308 -14.12 13.29 10.43
CA ALA A 308 -12.96 13.65 11.24
C ALA A 308 -11.64 13.22 10.58
N ALA A 309 -11.59 12.02 9.98
CA ALA A 309 -10.41 11.54 9.28
C ALA A 309 -10.13 12.35 8.00
N ALA A 310 -11.14 12.66 7.19
CA ALA A 310 -11.04 13.52 6.02
C ALA A 310 -10.56 14.94 6.37
N THR A 311 -11.11 15.51 7.45
CA THR A 311 -10.69 16.84 7.94
C THR A 311 -9.21 16.86 8.25
N ARG A 312 -8.69 15.81 8.87
CA ARG A 312 -7.26 15.71 9.19
C ARG A 312 -6.37 15.71 7.92
N ILE A 313 -6.82 15.08 6.82
CA ILE A 313 -6.10 15.13 5.54
C ILE A 313 -6.07 16.57 4.99
N ILE A 314 -7.20 17.26 5.06
CA ILE A 314 -7.34 18.64 4.60
C ILE A 314 -6.41 19.57 5.40
N ASP A 315 -6.37 19.42 6.73
CA ASP A 315 -5.52 20.23 7.61
C ASP A 315 -4.03 20.01 7.35
N LEU A 316 -3.64 18.78 7.00
CA LEU A 316 -2.26 18.46 6.63
C LEU A 316 -1.88 19.04 5.26
N GLY A 317 -2.83 19.35 4.39
CA GLY A 317 -2.62 19.80 3.02
C GLY A 317 -1.85 18.75 2.20
N SER A 318 -2.47 18.09 1.25
CA SER A 318 -1.83 17.03 0.47
C SER A 318 -2.43 16.90 -0.92
N TRP A 319 -1.90 15.98 -1.70
CA TRP A 319 -2.44 15.57 -3.00
C TRP A 319 -3.86 15.01 -2.88
N PHE A 320 -4.19 14.43 -1.73
CA PHE A 320 -5.50 13.85 -1.45
C PHE A 320 -6.51 14.85 -0.90
N THR A 321 -6.18 16.15 -0.91
CA THR A 321 -7.10 17.17 -0.40
C THR A 321 -8.43 17.19 -1.19
N GLY A 322 -8.37 16.95 -2.49
CA GLY A 322 -9.55 16.82 -3.34
C GLY A 322 -10.43 15.62 -2.95
N GLU A 323 -9.81 14.44 -2.83
CA GLU A 323 -10.49 13.22 -2.37
C GLU A 323 -11.02 13.36 -0.95
N ALA A 324 -10.29 14.05 -0.08
CA ALA A 324 -10.71 14.29 1.30
C ALA A 324 -11.97 15.16 1.35
N TYR A 325 -12.05 16.23 0.54
CA TYR A 325 -13.27 17.03 0.42
C TYR A 325 -14.43 16.19 -0.14
N TYR A 326 -14.20 15.38 -1.18
CA TYR A 326 -15.21 14.49 -1.75
C TYR A 326 -15.78 13.52 -0.70
N TRP A 327 -14.90 12.80 0.03
CA TRP A 327 -15.36 11.84 1.03
C TRP A 327 -15.99 12.52 2.24
N ARG A 328 -15.56 13.73 2.62
CA ARG A 328 -16.19 14.48 3.68
C ARG A 328 -17.60 14.90 3.27
N ALA A 329 -17.76 15.46 2.08
CA ALA A 329 -19.05 15.82 1.51
C ALA A 329 -20.01 14.63 1.38
N TRP A 330 -19.49 13.48 0.94
CA TRP A 330 -20.26 12.24 0.87
C TRP A 330 -20.84 11.87 2.24
N ASN A 331 -20.02 11.89 3.29
CA ASN A 331 -20.46 11.54 4.63
C ASN A 331 -21.40 12.61 5.23
N GLU A 332 -21.15 13.88 4.96
CA GLU A 332 -22.04 14.99 5.36
C GLU A 332 -23.43 14.88 4.69
N TYR A 333 -23.46 14.54 3.41
CA TYR A 333 -24.70 14.28 2.69
C TYR A 333 -25.54 13.17 3.36
N HIS A 334 -24.88 12.05 3.73
CA HIS A 334 -25.55 10.94 4.42
C HIS A 334 -26.01 11.28 5.85
N LEU A 335 -25.42 12.29 6.49
CA LEU A 335 -25.88 12.84 7.74
C LEU A 335 -26.92 13.98 7.56
N ALA A 336 -27.39 14.21 6.34
CA ALA A 336 -28.30 15.31 5.98
C ALA A 336 -27.71 16.72 6.30
N ARG A 337 -26.39 16.85 6.36
CA ARG A 337 -25.67 18.14 6.48
C ARG A 337 -25.47 18.73 5.07
N ILE A 338 -26.56 19.05 4.40
CA ILE A 338 -26.56 19.33 2.96
C ILE A 338 -25.71 20.56 2.59
N GLU A 339 -25.77 21.61 3.38
CA GLU A 339 -24.98 22.85 3.12
C GLU A 339 -23.48 22.60 3.26
N ASP A 340 -23.05 21.84 4.28
CA ASP A 340 -21.64 21.48 4.46
C ASP A 340 -21.18 20.60 3.30
N ALA A 341 -21.97 19.59 2.93
CA ALA A 341 -21.71 18.72 1.79
C ALA A 341 -21.57 19.52 0.47
N ARG A 342 -22.41 20.53 0.24
CA ARG A 342 -22.34 21.39 -0.93
C ARG A 342 -21.03 22.18 -0.96
N ILE A 343 -20.67 22.80 0.16
CA ILE A 343 -19.42 23.58 0.27
C ILE A 343 -18.20 22.72 -0.05
N ASP A 344 -18.16 21.51 0.50
CA ASP A 344 -17.04 20.60 0.31
C ASP A 344 -17.02 19.99 -1.10
N THR A 345 -18.19 19.70 -1.67
CA THR A 345 -18.28 19.26 -3.07
C THR A 345 -17.79 20.34 -4.04
N ASP A 346 -18.11 21.63 -3.80
CA ASP A 346 -17.58 22.75 -4.60
C ASP A 346 -16.06 22.86 -4.49
N ARG A 347 -15.48 22.62 -3.32
CA ARG A 347 -14.03 22.55 -3.12
C ARG A 347 -13.41 21.37 -3.86
N ALA A 348 -14.04 20.19 -3.75
CA ALA A 348 -13.61 18.98 -4.46
C ALA A 348 -13.62 19.23 -5.99
N LYS A 349 -14.67 19.83 -6.56
CA LYS A 349 -14.75 20.20 -7.98
C LYS A 349 -13.60 21.11 -8.43
N GLY A 350 -13.18 22.04 -7.60
CA GLY A 350 -12.05 22.93 -7.89
C GLY A 350 -10.69 22.23 -7.94
N LEU A 351 -10.56 21.06 -7.28
CA LEU A 351 -9.33 20.27 -7.19
C LEU A 351 -9.36 19.02 -8.08
N MET A 352 -10.53 18.42 -8.26
CA MET A 352 -10.73 17.19 -9.01
C MET A 352 -11.95 17.29 -9.92
N HIS A 353 -11.72 17.47 -11.19
CA HIS A 353 -12.81 17.48 -12.18
C HIS A 353 -13.05 16.06 -12.71
N ASN A 354 -13.88 15.29 -12.01
CA ASN A 354 -14.19 13.91 -12.36
C ASN A 354 -15.68 13.58 -12.18
N ALA A 355 -16.12 12.48 -12.78
CA ALA A 355 -17.51 12.08 -12.82
C ALA A 355 -18.12 11.80 -11.43
N SER A 356 -17.35 11.25 -10.49
CA SER A 356 -17.87 10.94 -9.13
C SER A 356 -18.19 12.20 -8.34
N VAL A 357 -17.34 13.22 -8.42
CA VAL A 357 -17.57 14.53 -7.76
C VAL A 357 -18.79 15.22 -8.36
N LEU A 358 -18.93 15.20 -9.70
CA LEU A 358 -20.07 15.79 -10.39
C LEU A 358 -21.37 15.02 -10.10
N THR A 359 -21.31 13.70 -9.93
CA THR A 359 -22.47 12.89 -9.52
C THR A 359 -22.94 13.29 -8.12
N LEU A 360 -22.02 13.41 -7.17
CA LEU A 360 -22.34 13.87 -5.81
C LEU A 360 -22.91 15.31 -5.83
N SER A 361 -22.31 16.22 -6.63
CA SER A 361 -22.83 17.56 -6.83
C SER A 361 -24.28 17.52 -7.34
N GLY A 362 -24.54 16.74 -8.39
CA GLY A 362 -25.88 16.54 -8.93
C GLY A 362 -26.89 16.00 -7.93
N MET A 363 -26.48 15.06 -7.04
CA MET A 363 -27.30 14.56 -5.94
C MET A 363 -27.69 15.67 -4.95
N ILE A 364 -26.73 16.48 -4.55
CA ILE A 364 -26.95 17.61 -3.62
C ILE A 364 -27.88 18.65 -4.24
N GLU A 365 -27.64 19.03 -5.51
CA GLU A 365 -28.47 19.95 -6.24
C GLU A 365 -29.91 19.44 -6.40
N TRP A 366 -30.09 18.13 -6.65
CA TRP A 366 -31.40 17.50 -6.69
C TRP A 366 -32.12 17.54 -5.33
N HIS A 367 -31.41 17.24 -4.26
CA HIS A 367 -31.94 17.31 -2.89
C HIS A 367 -32.47 18.71 -2.55
N GLU A 368 -31.77 19.74 -2.98
CA GLU A 368 -32.16 21.14 -2.80
C GLU A 368 -33.16 21.64 -3.86
N ARG A 369 -33.65 20.73 -4.71
CA ARG A 369 -34.60 21.01 -5.79
C ARG A 369 -34.08 22.00 -6.84
N ARG A 370 -32.76 22.15 -6.98
CA ARG A 370 -32.11 22.94 -8.02
C ARG A 370 -31.94 22.07 -9.28
N PHE A 371 -33.06 21.70 -9.90
CA PHE A 371 -33.11 20.68 -10.94
C PHE A 371 -32.27 21.02 -12.19
N ASP A 372 -32.19 22.31 -12.57
CA ASP A 372 -31.36 22.73 -13.73
C ASP A 372 -29.87 22.49 -13.48
N ALA A 373 -29.39 22.85 -12.30
CA ALA A 373 -28.02 22.62 -11.90
C ALA A 373 -27.72 21.11 -11.80
N SER A 374 -28.58 20.36 -11.14
CA SER A 374 -28.49 18.91 -11.02
C SER A 374 -28.39 18.23 -12.40
N GLU A 375 -29.30 18.60 -13.34
CA GLU A 375 -29.28 18.05 -14.69
C GLU A 375 -27.96 18.32 -15.42
N SER A 376 -27.42 19.55 -15.30
CA SER A 376 -26.16 19.94 -15.91
C SER A 376 -24.98 19.12 -15.36
N GLU A 377 -24.87 19.02 -14.05
CA GLU A 377 -23.79 18.27 -13.38
C GLU A 377 -23.83 16.77 -13.74
N LEU A 378 -25.01 16.17 -13.73
CA LEU A 378 -25.17 14.74 -14.06
C LEU A 378 -24.90 14.44 -15.55
N GLN A 379 -25.25 15.36 -16.45
CA GLN A 379 -24.90 15.22 -17.88
C GLN A 379 -23.40 15.32 -18.10
N GLU A 380 -22.73 16.25 -17.42
CA GLU A 380 -21.28 16.40 -17.48
C GLU A 380 -20.59 15.16 -16.89
N ALA A 381 -21.06 14.63 -15.75
CA ALA A 381 -20.57 13.38 -15.18
C ALA A 381 -20.59 12.23 -16.19
N LEU A 382 -21.73 12.06 -16.90
CA LEU A 382 -21.88 11.04 -17.93
C LEU A 382 -21.04 11.31 -19.19
N THR A 383 -20.67 12.56 -19.45
CA THR A 383 -19.76 12.91 -20.54
C THR A 383 -18.32 12.51 -20.20
N LEU A 384 -17.92 12.70 -18.93
CA LEU A 384 -16.60 12.30 -18.45
C LEU A 384 -16.48 10.78 -18.30
N ASP A 385 -17.54 10.12 -17.82
CA ASP A 385 -17.56 8.68 -17.62
C ASP A 385 -18.98 8.14 -17.84
N ALA A 386 -19.22 7.55 -19.00
CA ALA A 386 -20.48 6.91 -19.35
C ALA A 386 -20.81 5.67 -18.47
N GLY A 387 -19.86 5.18 -17.70
CA GLY A 387 -20.02 4.08 -16.75
C GLY A 387 -20.61 4.50 -15.38
N GLN A 388 -20.94 5.77 -15.19
CA GLN A 388 -21.59 6.29 -13.97
C GLN A 388 -23.08 5.95 -13.99
N CYS A 389 -23.44 4.70 -13.65
CA CYS A 389 -24.83 4.22 -13.68
C CYS A 389 -25.74 5.02 -12.76
N GLU A 390 -25.22 5.43 -11.59
CA GLU A 390 -25.95 6.26 -10.64
C GLU A 390 -26.27 7.65 -11.20
N ALA A 391 -25.32 8.28 -11.90
CA ALA A 391 -25.55 9.57 -12.55
C ALA A 391 -26.68 9.47 -13.60
N ALA A 392 -26.70 8.39 -14.39
CA ALA A 392 -27.76 8.15 -15.36
C ALA A 392 -29.13 7.93 -14.68
N PHE A 393 -29.16 7.19 -13.56
CA PHE A 393 -30.36 6.96 -12.78
C PHE A 393 -30.91 8.27 -12.19
N LEU A 394 -30.03 9.06 -11.54
CA LEU A 394 -30.39 10.35 -10.96
C LEU A 394 -30.86 11.35 -12.03
N LEU A 395 -30.23 11.36 -13.19
CA LEU A 395 -30.67 12.18 -14.33
C LEU A 395 -32.11 11.83 -14.78
N GLY A 396 -32.45 10.55 -14.76
CA GLY A 396 -33.80 10.09 -14.99
C GLY A 396 -34.78 10.62 -13.95
N ALA A 397 -34.41 10.59 -12.68
CA ALA A 397 -35.22 11.10 -11.57
C ALA A 397 -35.41 12.63 -11.65
N VAL A 398 -34.34 13.39 -11.90
CA VAL A 398 -34.39 14.86 -12.09
C VAL A 398 -35.34 15.24 -13.20
N ARG A 399 -35.25 14.59 -14.36
CA ARG A 399 -36.14 14.83 -15.51
C ARG A 399 -37.59 14.46 -15.25
N ALA A 400 -37.82 13.39 -14.46
CA ALA A 400 -39.14 13.01 -14.01
C ALA A 400 -39.79 14.09 -13.12
N GLU A 401 -39.08 14.68 -12.18
CA GLU A 401 -39.53 15.80 -11.35
C GLU A 401 -39.89 17.04 -12.21
N ARG A 402 -39.17 17.26 -13.29
CA ARG A 402 -39.41 18.33 -14.25
C ARG A 402 -40.52 18.00 -15.28
N ARG A 403 -41.16 16.84 -15.15
CA ARG A 403 -42.18 16.32 -16.09
C ARG A 403 -41.65 16.13 -17.53
N GLN A 404 -40.38 15.93 -17.69
CA GLN A 404 -39.74 15.65 -18.97
C GLN A 404 -39.78 14.15 -19.24
N TRP A 405 -40.96 13.59 -19.42
CA TRP A 405 -41.23 12.15 -19.38
C TRP A 405 -40.38 11.34 -20.36
N ALA A 406 -40.29 11.75 -21.62
CA ALA A 406 -39.56 11.01 -22.65
C ALA A 406 -38.04 11.04 -22.39
N SER A 407 -37.45 12.20 -22.06
CA SER A 407 -36.02 12.30 -21.78
C SER A 407 -35.64 11.68 -20.44
N GLY A 408 -36.54 11.68 -19.46
CA GLY A 408 -36.39 10.96 -18.21
C GLY A 408 -36.39 9.45 -18.41
N ALA A 409 -37.33 8.93 -19.22
CA ALA A 409 -37.36 7.52 -19.59
C ALA A 409 -36.05 7.09 -20.29
N ALA A 410 -35.59 7.88 -21.26
CA ALA A 410 -34.30 7.60 -21.93
C ALA A 410 -33.09 7.57 -20.99
N ALA A 411 -33.06 8.42 -19.94
CA ALA A 411 -32.00 8.41 -18.94
C ALA A 411 -32.09 7.16 -18.05
N PHE A 412 -33.28 6.71 -17.65
CA PHE A 412 -33.41 5.45 -16.91
C PHE A 412 -33.07 4.23 -17.79
N GLU A 413 -33.36 4.24 -19.09
CA GLU A 413 -32.91 3.20 -20.02
C GLU A 413 -31.36 3.18 -20.14
N LEU A 414 -30.73 4.36 -20.11
CA LEU A 414 -29.27 4.44 -20.06
C LEU A 414 -28.73 3.81 -18.78
N ALA A 415 -29.31 4.12 -17.61
CA ALA A 415 -28.97 3.52 -16.34
C ALA A 415 -29.13 2.00 -16.37
N GLN A 416 -30.25 1.50 -16.90
CA GLN A 416 -30.51 0.07 -17.07
C GLN A 416 -29.40 -0.61 -17.87
N ARG A 417 -29.05 -0.07 -19.04
CA ARG A 417 -27.96 -0.62 -19.87
C ARG A 417 -26.60 -0.58 -19.16
N CYS A 418 -26.34 0.47 -18.40
CA CYS A 418 -25.14 0.60 -17.62
C CYS A 418 -25.03 -0.50 -16.55
N TYR A 419 -26.08 -0.71 -15.77
CA TYR A 419 -26.12 -1.79 -14.76
C TYR A 419 -26.09 -3.19 -15.39
N ASP A 420 -26.72 -3.41 -16.57
CA ASP A 420 -26.62 -4.67 -17.30
C ASP A 420 -25.16 -4.99 -17.70
N LEU A 421 -24.42 -3.97 -18.13
CA LEU A 421 -23.01 -4.12 -18.45
C LEU A 421 -22.19 -4.44 -17.18
N SER A 422 -22.44 -3.74 -16.08
CA SER A 422 -21.76 -3.98 -14.80
C SER A 422 -22.01 -5.42 -14.30
N VAL A 423 -23.25 -5.88 -14.30
CA VAL A 423 -23.63 -7.26 -13.94
C VAL A 423 -22.90 -8.28 -14.83
N THR A 424 -22.77 -8.00 -16.13
CA THR A 424 -22.06 -8.88 -17.08
C THR A 424 -20.56 -8.96 -16.74
N LEU A 425 -19.93 -7.82 -16.49
CA LEU A 425 -18.51 -7.75 -16.10
C LEU A 425 -18.24 -8.47 -14.77
N ARG A 426 -19.17 -8.41 -13.82
CA ARG A 426 -19.07 -9.18 -12.58
C ARG A 426 -19.16 -10.68 -12.79
N ARG A 427 -20.04 -11.15 -13.68
CA ARG A 427 -20.12 -12.58 -14.06
C ARG A 427 -18.80 -13.07 -14.68
N GLU A 428 -18.21 -12.28 -15.57
CA GLU A 428 -16.89 -12.58 -16.15
C GLU A 428 -15.80 -12.59 -15.08
N THR A 429 -15.87 -11.68 -14.11
CA THR A 429 -14.93 -11.63 -12.98
C THR A 429 -15.07 -12.88 -12.11
N ILE A 430 -16.29 -13.32 -11.80
CA ILE A 430 -16.54 -14.59 -11.08
C ILE A 430 -15.96 -15.78 -11.84
N ALA A 431 -16.15 -15.85 -13.16
CA ALA A 431 -15.59 -16.93 -13.97
C ALA A 431 -14.05 -16.93 -13.94
N ARG A 432 -13.43 -15.76 -14.01
CA ARG A 432 -11.97 -15.62 -13.88
C ARG A 432 -11.44 -16.05 -12.50
N ILE A 433 -12.11 -15.62 -11.41
CA ILE A 433 -11.75 -16.02 -10.05
C ILE A 433 -11.84 -17.55 -9.92
N THR A 434 -12.90 -18.15 -10.44
CA THR A 434 -13.12 -19.60 -10.38
C THR A 434 -12.00 -20.38 -11.08
N ALA A 435 -11.58 -19.91 -12.26
CA ALA A 435 -10.53 -20.55 -13.06
C ALA A 435 -9.09 -20.16 -12.62
N GLY A 436 -8.94 -19.08 -11.86
CA GLY A 436 -7.64 -18.51 -11.49
C GLY A 436 -6.95 -19.22 -10.32
N PRO A 437 -5.75 -18.78 -9.96
CA PRO A 437 -5.01 -19.25 -8.77
C PRO A 437 -5.71 -18.82 -7.48
N GLY A 438 -5.33 -19.43 -6.37
CA GLY A 438 -5.80 -19.11 -5.03
C GLY A 438 -6.41 -20.31 -4.30
N THR A 439 -6.61 -20.16 -2.99
CA THR A 439 -7.28 -21.18 -2.17
C THR A 439 -8.78 -21.21 -2.45
N GLU A 440 -9.41 -22.37 -2.31
CA GLU A 440 -10.87 -22.50 -2.50
C GLU A 440 -11.66 -21.57 -1.57
N GLU A 441 -11.21 -21.38 -0.34
CA GLU A 441 -11.82 -20.47 0.62
C GLU A 441 -11.68 -19.00 0.19
N GLY A 442 -10.51 -18.60 -0.29
CA GLY A 442 -10.26 -17.25 -0.80
C GLY A 442 -11.10 -16.95 -2.04
N LYS A 443 -11.17 -17.89 -2.99
CA LYS A 443 -12.04 -17.79 -4.16
C LYS A 443 -13.52 -17.66 -3.75
N ALA A 444 -13.97 -18.52 -2.81
CA ALA A 444 -15.35 -18.49 -2.34
C ALA A 444 -15.71 -17.12 -1.74
N ARG A 445 -14.83 -16.50 -0.93
CA ARG A 445 -15.03 -15.16 -0.38
C ARG A 445 -15.11 -14.10 -1.48
N GLN A 446 -14.21 -14.12 -2.44
CA GLN A 446 -14.22 -13.17 -3.56
C GLN A 446 -15.46 -13.33 -4.43
N ILE A 447 -15.87 -14.57 -4.73
CA ILE A 447 -17.09 -14.85 -5.50
C ILE A 447 -18.32 -14.36 -4.75
N ALA A 448 -18.44 -14.64 -3.45
CA ALA A 448 -19.57 -14.19 -2.64
C ALA A 448 -19.71 -12.66 -2.64
N ARG A 449 -18.60 -11.92 -2.61
CA ARG A 449 -18.59 -10.47 -2.72
C ARG A 449 -19.11 -10.00 -4.09
N GLN A 450 -18.60 -10.56 -5.19
CA GLN A 450 -19.06 -10.22 -6.53
C GLN A 450 -20.55 -10.54 -6.71
N GLN A 451 -21.02 -11.63 -6.10
CA GLN A 451 -22.44 -12.01 -6.13
C GLN A 451 -23.33 -11.00 -5.38
N ARG A 452 -22.89 -10.50 -4.21
CA ARG A 452 -23.65 -9.47 -3.47
C ARG A 452 -23.76 -8.18 -4.30
N ALA A 453 -22.63 -7.66 -4.79
CA ALA A 453 -22.65 -6.46 -5.63
C ALA A 453 -23.46 -6.65 -6.90
N MET A 454 -23.41 -7.82 -7.54
CA MET A 454 -24.23 -8.15 -8.70
C MET A 454 -25.73 -8.17 -8.36
N THR A 455 -26.10 -8.58 -7.15
CA THR A 455 -27.51 -8.56 -6.70
C THR A 455 -28.01 -7.13 -6.54
N GLU A 456 -27.23 -6.26 -5.90
CA GLU A 456 -27.55 -4.83 -5.73
C GLU A 456 -27.68 -4.12 -7.09
N GLU A 457 -26.72 -4.31 -7.99
CA GLU A 457 -26.76 -3.75 -9.34
C GLU A 457 -27.95 -4.27 -10.16
N SER A 458 -28.33 -5.53 -9.98
CA SER A 458 -29.51 -6.11 -10.63
C SER A 458 -30.81 -5.46 -10.10
N GLN A 459 -30.88 -5.14 -8.82
CA GLN A 459 -32.00 -4.42 -8.24
C GLN A 459 -32.12 -3.00 -8.82
N HIS A 460 -31.01 -2.25 -8.86
CA HIS A 460 -30.97 -0.91 -9.48
C HIS A 460 -31.32 -0.94 -10.97
N ARG A 461 -30.85 -1.95 -11.70
CA ARG A 461 -31.25 -2.18 -13.10
C ARG A 461 -32.75 -2.34 -13.26
N ASP A 462 -33.36 -3.21 -12.44
CA ASP A 462 -34.78 -3.51 -12.52
C ASP A 462 -35.61 -2.30 -12.12
N GLU A 463 -35.18 -1.53 -11.13
CA GLU A 463 -35.80 -0.26 -10.76
C GLU A 463 -35.71 0.78 -11.87
N ALA A 464 -34.55 0.91 -12.53
CA ALA A 464 -34.39 1.79 -13.67
C ALA A 464 -35.34 1.41 -14.82
N ALA A 465 -35.44 0.11 -15.15
CA ALA A 465 -36.36 -0.38 -16.17
C ALA A 465 -37.82 -0.08 -15.83
N GLN A 466 -38.23 -0.29 -14.57
CA GLN A 466 -39.57 0.02 -14.10
C GLN A 466 -39.91 1.52 -14.18
N ASN A 467 -38.93 2.37 -13.78
CA ASN A 467 -39.07 3.82 -13.83
C ASN A 467 -39.18 4.30 -15.30
N ALA A 468 -38.38 3.78 -16.21
CA ALA A 468 -38.46 4.07 -17.63
C ALA A 468 -39.86 3.77 -18.18
N ALA A 469 -40.37 2.55 -17.94
CA ALA A 469 -41.73 2.12 -18.40
C ALA A 469 -42.84 2.97 -17.77
N ASN A 470 -42.69 3.40 -16.52
CA ASN A 470 -43.66 4.28 -15.86
C ASN A 470 -43.67 5.67 -16.51
N LEU A 471 -42.54 6.23 -16.89
CA LEU A 471 -42.46 7.54 -17.54
C LEU A 471 -42.96 7.48 -18.97
N GLN A 472 -42.70 6.42 -19.73
CA GLN A 472 -43.22 6.22 -21.08
C GLN A 472 -44.76 6.23 -21.05
N ARG A 473 -45.39 5.50 -20.12
CA ARG A 473 -46.85 5.50 -19.94
C ARG A 473 -47.40 6.89 -19.61
N ARG A 474 -46.70 7.70 -18.79
CA ARG A 474 -47.12 9.07 -18.46
C ARG A 474 -46.93 10.04 -19.62
N GLY A 475 -45.93 9.83 -20.45
CA GLY A 475 -45.64 10.64 -21.64
C GLY A 475 -46.55 10.35 -22.85
N GLY A 476 -47.33 9.29 -22.82
CA GLY A 476 -48.15 8.89 -23.95
C GLY A 476 -47.35 8.32 -25.13
N VAL A 477 -46.18 7.80 -24.85
CA VAL A 477 -45.28 7.18 -25.85
C VAL A 477 -45.31 5.68 -25.70
#